data_42192a9720c8d8e6666cf29a8c952fc5
#
_entry.id   42192a9720c8d8e6666cf29a8c952fc5
#
_cell.length_a   1.000
_cell.length_b   1.000
_cell.length_c   1.000
_cell.angle_alpha   90.00
_cell.angle_beta   90.00
_cell.angle_gamma   90.00
#
_symmetry.space_group_name_H-M   'P 1'
#
loop_
_entity.id
_entity.type
_entity.pdbx_description
1 polymer ?
#
loop_
_entity_poly.entity_id
_entity_poly.type
_entity_poly.pdbx_seq_one_letter_code
_entity_poly.pdbx_strand_id
1 'polypeptide(L)'
;MTVSDAPTRPAAASDSAAPPRDAAPARRPGHRYDVDLIRLLCACGVILGHTGSEFINAVGRREANGAAAYWAGMTADALSRFAVPMYFAIAGWAVLAGAPPRDGRRLARRMVRIVVPMGVWTAVYLLWGKLRDTNEDPVRDLAVDAAFATVRPAYHLWYLYAYVPVVLLLGFVVLLRAGRRPWWLGAVLLGFALGPGLLADAGRAAGWATPSFGWGFGVYSLVYAAGGALLFSLSPRRSGPGGRALWAAVATAAAAGVLVYQTQVSYVIPNAHLLVAAFTGAVLLALTRVRVPERWRPRVKRAAGAAFGAYLVHLMVIQALAEPVVSADAGAAEAVALTAGIWAASVVLSFGAALLWQRLGLRRLLG
;
A
#
# COMPACT_ATOMS: atom_id res chain seq x y z
N MET A 1 10.13 -92.50 -15.90
CA MET A 1 10.74 -91.19 -15.95
C MET A 1 10.10 -90.35 -14.88
N THR A 2 10.72 -90.24 -13.76
CA THR A 2 10.28 -89.61 -12.52
C THR A 2 10.66 -88.15 -12.52
N VAL A 3 9.69 -87.26 -12.40
CA VAL A 3 9.88 -85.80 -12.21
C VAL A 3 9.86 -85.58 -10.69
N SER A 4 10.95 -85.04 -10.19
CA SER A 4 11.16 -84.75 -8.78
C SER A 4 10.58 -83.35 -8.45
N ASP A 5 9.59 -83.33 -7.55
CA ASP A 5 9.04 -82.11 -6.97
C ASP A 5 9.98 -81.59 -5.85
N ALA A 6 10.51 -80.37 -6.06
CA ALA A 6 11.23 -79.64 -5.00
C ALA A 6 10.26 -78.69 -4.25
N PRO A 7 10.27 -78.63 -2.91
CA PRO A 7 9.39 -77.78 -2.15
C PRO A 7 9.85 -76.32 -2.15
N THR A 8 8.95 -75.40 -2.57
CA THR A 8 9.13 -73.95 -2.48
C THR A 8 9.09 -73.49 -1.02
N ARG A 9 10.20 -72.82 -0.59
CA ARG A 9 10.33 -72.17 0.69
C ARG A 9 9.44 -70.93 0.77
N PRO A 10 8.69 -70.65 1.87
CA PRO A 10 7.95 -69.44 2.05
C PRO A 10 8.89 -68.23 2.22
N ALA A 11 8.59 -67.17 1.52
CA ALA A 11 9.31 -65.85 1.61
C ALA A 11 9.16 -65.27 3.00
N ALA A 12 10.25 -64.81 3.57
CA ALA A 12 10.35 -64.16 4.85
C ALA A 12 9.51 -62.88 4.85
N ALA A 13 8.80 -62.65 5.97
CA ALA A 13 8.01 -61.48 6.26
C ALA A 13 8.85 -60.22 6.14
N SER A 14 8.36 -59.26 5.35
CA SER A 14 8.92 -57.95 5.23
C SER A 14 8.85 -57.20 6.56
N ASP A 15 9.98 -56.70 7.00
CA ASP A 15 10.13 -55.74 8.11
C ASP A 15 9.08 -54.63 8.00
N SER A 16 8.22 -54.57 8.97
CA SER A 16 7.31 -53.46 9.19
C SER A 16 8.15 -52.22 9.51
N ALA A 17 8.35 -51.38 8.49
CA ALA A 17 8.95 -50.06 8.69
C ALA A 17 8.08 -49.27 9.66
N ALA A 18 8.62 -48.92 10.82
CA ALA A 18 7.98 -48.06 11.79
C ALA A 18 7.54 -46.73 11.12
N PRO A 19 6.32 -46.22 11.43
CA PRO A 19 5.87 -44.96 10.87
C PRO A 19 6.88 -43.84 11.18
N PRO A 20 7.10 -42.89 10.24
CA PRO A 20 8.05 -41.81 10.46
C PRO A 20 7.66 -41.04 11.73
N ARG A 21 8.62 -40.97 12.66
CA ARG A 21 8.50 -40.19 13.91
C ARG A 21 7.96 -38.82 13.59
N ASP A 22 6.92 -38.41 14.32
CA ASP A 22 6.24 -37.13 14.29
C ASP A 22 7.15 -35.98 13.85
N ALA A 23 6.91 -35.46 12.66
CA ALA A 23 7.50 -34.23 12.22
C ALA A 23 7.05 -33.15 13.21
N ALA A 24 7.97 -32.63 14.01
CA ALA A 24 7.69 -31.59 14.99
C ALA A 24 6.85 -30.49 14.31
N PRO A 25 5.75 -30.03 14.92
CA PRO A 25 4.86 -29.07 14.29
C PRO A 25 5.66 -27.86 13.84
N ALA A 26 5.63 -27.56 12.55
CA ALA A 26 6.37 -26.46 11.95
C ALA A 26 6.09 -25.19 12.77
N ARG A 27 7.12 -24.67 13.45
CA ARG A 27 7.01 -23.46 14.27
C ARG A 27 6.33 -22.39 13.45
N ARG A 28 5.20 -21.88 13.88
CA ARG A 28 4.52 -20.77 13.25
C ARG A 28 5.52 -19.63 13.10
N PRO A 29 5.73 -19.08 11.89
CA PRO A 29 6.68 -18.00 11.68
C PRO A 29 6.34 -16.85 12.65
N GLY A 30 7.34 -16.39 13.40
CA GLY A 30 7.18 -15.29 14.35
C GLY A 30 6.70 -14.01 13.66
N HIS A 31 6.08 -13.12 14.43
CA HIS A 31 5.61 -11.83 13.91
C HIS A 31 6.73 -11.01 13.28
N ARG A 32 6.49 -10.41 12.12
CA ARG A 32 7.45 -9.64 11.31
C ARG A 32 7.40 -8.16 11.69
N TYR A 33 8.10 -7.78 12.75
CA TYR A 33 8.18 -6.38 13.22
C TYR A 33 8.92 -5.44 12.24
N ASP A 34 9.81 -5.98 11.43
CA ASP A 34 10.45 -5.23 10.35
C ASP A 34 9.44 -4.78 9.27
N VAL A 35 8.47 -5.63 8.93
CA VAL A 35 7.37 -5.26 8.02
C VAL A 35 6.49 -4.17 8.65
N ASP A 36 6.26 -4.24 9.95
CA ASP A 36 5.52 -3.19 10.67
C ASP A 36 6.27 -1.85 10.63
N LEU A 37 7.60 -1.85 10.82
CA LEU A 37 8.43 -0.65 10.68
C LEU A 37 8.35 -0.07 9.25
N ILE A 38 8.48 -0.91 8.23
CA ILE A 38 8.36 -0.48 6.83
C ILE A 38 6.98 0.14 6.58
N ARG A 39 5.91 -0.47 7.10
CA ARG A 39 4.55 0.07 6.99
C ARG A 39 4.41 1.45 7.65
N LEU A 40 5.01 1.64 8.82
CA LEU A 40 5.04 2.94 9.49
C LEU A 40 5.80 3.99 8.69
N LEU A 41 6.97 3.64 8.18
CA LEU A 41 7.76 4.52 7.32
C LEU A 41 6.98 4.92 6.07
N CYS A 42 6.28 3.97 5.43
CA CYS A 42 5.44 4.27 4.28
C CYS A 42 4.28 5.22 4.63
N ALA A 43 3.62 5.03 5.78
CA ALA A 43 2.56 5.93 6.21
C ALA A 43 3.10 7.34 6.46
N CYS A 44 4.23 7.48 7.14
CA CYS A 44 4.92 8.77 7.33
C CYS A 44 5.35 9.37 5.98
N GLY A 45 5.83 8.54 5.04
CA GLY A 45 6.20 8.97 3.69
C GLY A 45 5.00 9.50 2.91
N VAL A 46 3.85 8.82 2.93
CA VAL A 46 2.62 9.32 2.26
C VAL A 46 2.18 10.66 2.85
N ILE A 47 2.20 10.81 4.17
CA ILE A 47 1.87 12.08 4.83
C ILE A 47 2.86 13.17 4.41
N LEU A 48 4.17 12.85 4.30
CA LEU A 48 5.19 13.78 3.83
C LEU A 48 4.94 14.26 2.40
N GLY A 49 4.63 13.34 1.47
CA GLY A 49 4.33 13.68 0.08
C GLY A 49 3.12 14.59 -0.05
N HIS A 50 2.03 14.32 0.69
CA HIS A 50 0.85 15.18 0.68
C HIS A 50 1.11 16.52 1.38
N THR A 51 1.94 16.57 2.43
CA THR A 51 2.40 17.84 3.00
C THR A 51 3.17 18.65 1.96
N GLY A 52 4.11 18.02 1.23
CA GLY A 52 4.83 18.67 0.13
C GLY A 52 3.92 19.22 -0.96
N SER A 53 2.82 18.51 -1.27
CA SER A 53 1.86 18.95 -2.27
C SER A 53 1.19 20.29 -1.93
N GLU A 54 0.95 20.61 -0.65
CA GLU A 54 0.38 21.89 -0.25
C GLU A 54 1.34 23.05 -0.57
N PHE A 55 2.64 22.87 -0.34
CA PHE A 55 3.66 23.89 -0.68
C PHE A 55 3.78 24.06 -2.20
N ILE A 56 3.73 22.98 -2.97
CA ILE A 56 3.80 23.04 -4.43
C ILE A 56 2.55 23.73 -5.00
N ASN A 57 1.38 23.46 -4.43
CA ASN A 57 0.14 24.06 -4.88
C ASN A 57 0.10 25.57 -4.56
N ALA A 58 0.66 26.02 -3.42
CA ALA A 58 0.68 27.40 -3.02
C ALA A 58 1.45 28.31 -4.00
N VAL A 59 2.52 27.78 -4.63
CA VAL A 59 3.35 28.55 -5.60
C VAL A 59 2.90 28.37 -7.06
N GLY A 60 1.88 27.55 -7.33
CA GLY A 60 1.53 27.18 -8.70
C GLY A 60 2.59 26.29 -9.34
N ARG A 61 2.20 25.21 -9.96
CA ARG A 61 3.09 24.12 -10.43
C ARG A 61 4.08 24.52 -11.53
N ARG A 62 3.93 25.69 -12.16
CA ARG A 62 4.65 26.07 -13.38
C ARG A 62 5.69 27.18 -13.20
N GLU A 63 5.60 28.00 -12.16
CA GLU A 63 6.36 29.24 -12.05
C GLU A 63 7.40 29.21 -10.95
N ALA A 64 7.71 28.07 -10.44
CA ALA A 64 8.24 27.98 -9.10
C ALA A 64 9.73 27.63 -8.99
N ASN A 65 10.45 27.55 -10.09
CA ASN A 65 11.90 27.37 -10.06
C ASN A 65 12.59 28.56 -9.39
N GLY A 66 12.74 28.50 -8.08
CA GLY A 66 13.36 29.56 -7.29
C GLY A 66 12.64 29.86 -5.99
N ALA A 67 11.33 29.61 -5.86
CA ALA A 67 10.62 29.78 -4.62
C ALA A 67 11.02 28.71 -3.58
N ALA A 68 11.33 29.10 -2.37
CA ALA A 68 11.74 28.18 -1.31
C ALA A 68 10.65 27.16 -0.97
N ALA A 69 9.38 27.58 -0.97
CA ALA A 69 8.22 26.72 -0.78
C ALA A 69 8.15 25.61 -1.82
N TYR A 70 8.42 25.89 -3.10
CA TYR A 70 8.50 24.89 -4.17
C TYR A 70 9.55 23.82 -3.86
N TRP A 71 10.78 24.23 -3.55
CA TRP A 71 11.86 23.27 -3.29
C TRP A 71 11.63 22.43 -2.04
N ALA A 72 11.06 23.02 -0.98
CA ALA A 72 10.68 22.28 0.22
C ALA A 72 9.60 21.22 -0.11
N GLY A 73 8.57 21.62 -0.86
CA GLY A 73 7.51 20.73 -1.32
C GLY A 73 8.00 19.61 -2.23
N MET A 74 8.80 19.94 -3.26
CA MET A 74 9.37 18.96 -4.21
C MET A 74 10.29 17.96 -3.52
N THR A 75 11.09 18.41 -2.55
CA THR A 75 11.96 17.54 -1.76
C THR A 75 11.12 16.57 -0.92
N ALA A 76 10.07 17.06 -0.24
CA ALA A 76 9.16 16.22 0.53
C ALA A 76 8.43 15.18 -0.35
N ASP A 77 7.96 15.61 -1.51
CA ASP A 77 7.31 14.71 -2.48
C ASP A 77 8.30 13.65 -3.00
N ALA A 78 9.50 14.04 -3.44
CA ALA A 78 10.52 13.11 -3.92
C ALA A 78 10.89 12.06 -2.87
N LEU A 79 11.08 12.46 -1.62
CA LEU A 79 11.37 11.56 -0.50
C LEU A 79 10.23 10.59 -0.19
N SER A 80 9.01 10.88 -0.62
CA SER A 80 7.82 10.04 -0.38
C SER A 80 7.59 8.95 -1.44
N ARG A 81 8.18 9.08 -2.62
CA ARG A 81 7.83 8.28 -3.83
C ARG A 81 7.99 6.77 -3.69
N PHE A 82 8.79 6.28 -2.77
CA PHE A 82 8.90 4.84 -2.48
C PHE A 82 7.65 4.26 -1.79
N ALA A 83 6.84 5.09 -1.12
CA ALA A 83 5.84 4.62 -0.15
C ALA A 83 4.70 3.81 -0.80
N VAL A 84 4.12 4.31 -1.90
CA VAL A 84 3.03 3.62 -2.60
C VAL A 84 3.49 2.29 -3.22
N PRO A 85 4.61 2.22 -3.98
CA PRO A 85 5.14 0.96 -4.45
C PRO A 85 5.46 -0.03 -3.33
N MET A 86 5.96 0.44 -2.20
CA MET A 86 6.23 -0.39 -1.03
C MET A 86 4.96 -0.99 -0.43
N TYR A 87 3.83 -0.26 -0.43
CA TYR A 87 2.55 -0.83 0.01
C TYR A 87 2.07 -1.96 -0.91
N PHE A 88 2.29 -1.87 -2.23
CA PHE A 88 2.04 -3.01 -3.13
C PHE A 88 2.97 -4.18 -2.83
N ALA A 89 4.25 -3.92 -2.55
CA ALA A 89 5.21 -4.96 -2.16
C ALA A 89 4.79 -5.68 -0.87
N ILE A 90 4.35 -4.94 0.14
CA ILE A 90 3.81 -5.50 1.40
C ILE A 90 2.53 -6.30 1.14
N ALA A 91 1.63 -5.79 0.29
CA ALA A 91 0.39 -6.48 -0.08
C ALA A 91 0.67 -7.82 -0.76
N GLY A 92 1.58 -7.83 -1.73
CA GLY A 92 2.00 -9.04 -2.44
C GLY A 92 2.61 -10.07 -1.50
N TRP A 93 3.56 -9.65 -0.65
CA TRP A 93 4.11 -10.54 0.37
C TRP A 93 3.01 -11.10 1.31
N ALA A 94 2.12 -10.25 1.78
CA ALA A 94 1.08 -10.67 2.72
C ALA A 94 0.08 -11.66 2.10
N VAL A 95 -0.21 -11.55 0.79
CA VAL A 95 -1.15 -12.44 0.10
C VAL A 95 -0.48 -13.73 -0.39
N LEU A 96 0.76 -13.61 -0.92
CA LEU A 96 1.42 -14.74 -1.58
C LEU A 96 2.24 -15.60 -0.62
N ALA A 97 2.81 -15.01 0.45
CA ALA A 97 3.77 -15.70 1.33
C ALA A 97 3.48 -15.56 2.82
N GLY A 98 3.13 -14.35 3.30
CA GLY A 98 3.05 -14.07 4.74
C GLY A 98 1.79 -14.64 5.41
N ALA A 99 0.62 -14.40 4.83
CA ALA A 99 -0.67 -14.86 5.33
C ALA A 99 -1.66 -15.08 4.16
N PRO A 100 -1.40 -16.08 3.30
CA PRO A 100 -2.24 -16.37 2.15
C PRO A 100 -3.68 -16.69 2.56
N PRO A 101 -4.67 -16.27 1.77
CA PRO A 101 -6.07 -16.58 2.06
C PRO A 101 -6.31 -18.09 1.91
N ARG A 102 -6.95 -18.69 2.92
CA ARG A 102 -7.28 -20.13 2.91
C ARG A 102 -8.60 -20.42 2.16
N ASP A 103 -9.47 -19.43 2.09
CA ASP A 103 -10.78 -19.50 1.44
C ASP A 103 -11.26 -18.13 0.99
N GLY A 104 -12.26 -18.11 0.09
CA GLY A 104 -12.83 -16.89 -0.46
C GLY A 104 -13.51 -16.01 0.60
N ARG A 105 -14.10 -16.59 1.66
CA ARG A 105 -14.76 -15.83 2.72
C ARG A 105 -13.75 -15.02 3.55
N ARG A 106 -12.56 -15.57 3.78
CA ARG A 106 -11.48 -14.84 4.47
C ARG A 106 -10.95 -13.69 3.62
N LEU A 107 -10.82 -13.91 2.31
CA LEU A 107 -10.45 -12.85 1.38
C LEU A 107 -11.51 -11.75 1.35
N ALA A 108 -12.79 -12.11 1.21
CA ALA A 108 -13.90 -11.15 1.25
C ALA A 108 -13.90 -10.33 2.56
N ARG A 109 -13.75 -10.97 3.71
CA ARG A 109 -13.64 -10.26 5.00
C ARG A 109 -12.44 -9.33 5.08
N ARG A 110 -11.33 -9.66 4.39
CA ARG A 110 -10.18 -8.77 4.29
C ARG A 110 -10.52 -7.54 3.44
N MET A 111 -11.23 -7.72 2.34
CA MET A 111 -11.65 -6.60 1.48
C MET A 111 -12.68 -5.70 2.17
N VAL A 112 -13.68 -6.25 2.85
CA VAL A 112 -14.67 -5.47 3.61
C VAL A 112 -14.00 -4.54 4.63
N ARG A 113 -12.91 -4.95 5.27
CA ARG A 113 -12.15 -4.10 6.21
C ARG A 113 -11.43 -2.92 5.54
N ILE A 114 -11.37 -2.89 4.23
CA ILE A 114 -10.75 -1.83 3.43
C ILE A 114 -11.84 -1.00 2.75
N VAL A 115 -12.77 -1.67 2.08
CA VAL A 115 -13.81 -1.01 1.29
C VAL A 115 -14.82 -0.25 2.18
N VAL A 116 -15.17 -0.79 3.36
CA VAL A 116 -16.09 -0.09 4.27
C VAL A 116 -15.49 1.21 4.79
N PRO A 117 -14.28 1.24 5.38
CA PRO A 117 -13.66 2.52 5.75
C PRO A 117 -13.44 3.45 4.56
N MET A 118 -13.07 2.92 3.38
CA MET A 118 -12.94 3.72 2.17
C MET A 118 -14.24 4.45 1.84
N GLY A 119 -15.39 3.76 1.83
CA GLY A 119 -16.69 4.37 1.58
C GLY A 119 -17.07 5.41 2.64
N VAL A 120 -16.85 5.11 3.92
CA VAL A 120 -17.10 6.07 5.02
C VAL A 120 -16.26 7.33 4.84
N TRP A 121 -14.95 7.17 4.58
CA TRP A 121 -14.07 8.33 4.39
C TRP A 121 -14.33 9.09 3.09
N THR A 122 -14.78 8.43 2.03
CA THR A 122 -15.27 9.14 0.85
C THR A 122 -16.43 10.07 1.21
N ALA A 123 -17.43 9.59 1.96
CA ALA A 123 -18.54 10.44 2.42
C ALA A 123 -18.06 11.57 3.34
N VAL A 124 -17.10 11.30 4.24
CA VAL A 124 -16.48 12.33 5.11
C VAL A 124 -15.78 13.40 4.27
N TYR A 125 -15.02 13.03 3.25
CA TYR A 125 -14.32 13.98 2.38
C TYR A 125 -15.27 14.78 1.48
N LEU A 126 -16.37 14.19 1.00
CA LEU A 126 -17.40 14.93 0.29
C LEU A 126 -18.05 16.00 1.18
N LEU A 127 -18.33 15.64 2.44
CA LEU A 127 -18.85 16.61 3.42
C LEU A 127 -17.80 17.68 3.76
N TRP A 128 -16.54 17.28 3.94
CA TRP A 128 -15.43 18.21 4.19
C TRP A 128 -15.25 19.21 3.06
N GLY A 129 -15.27 18.74 1.80
CA GLY A 129 -15.20 19.59 0.62
C GLY A 129 -16.43 20.54 0.52
N LYS A 130 -17.63 20.08 0.90
CA LYS A 130 -18.81 20.92 0.95
C LYS A 130 -18.69 22.02 2.01
N LEU A 131 -18.20 21.69 3.19
CA LEU A 131 -18.03 22.65 4.29
C LEU A 131 -17.00 23.75 3.97
N ARG A 132 -16.03 23.41 3.11
CA ARG A 132 -14.97 24.35 2.69
C ARG A 132 -15.25 25.01 1.33
N ASP A 133 -16.38 24.73 0.74
CA ASP A 133 -16.74 25.20 -0.61
C ASP A 133 -15.69 24.87 -1.69
N THR A 134 -15.10 23.67 -1.58
CA THR A 134 -14.04 23.17 -2.49
C THR A 134 -14.50 22.06 -3.44
N ASN A 135 -15.78 21.67 -3.37
CA ASN A 135 -16.35 20.72 -4.31
C ASN A 135 -16.63 21.41 -5.65
N GLU A 136 -16.11 20.84 -6.75
CA GLU A 136 -16.30 21.35 -8.11
C GLU A 136 -17.69 21.05 -8.65
N ASP A 137 -18.29 19.93 -8.21
CA ASP A 137 -19.59 19.45 -8.64
C ASP A 137 -20.54 19.21 -7.45
N PRO A 138 -21.86 19.10 -7.67
CA PRO A 138 -22.80 18.75 -6.63
C PRO A 138 -22.42 17.46 -5.91
N VAL A 139 -22.56 17.42 -4.58
CA VAL A 139 -22.19 16.27 -3.74
C VAL A 139 -22.82 14.96 -4.23
N ARG A 140 -24.04 15.02 -4.79
CA ARG A 140 -24.74 13.84 -5.32
C ARG A 140 -23.94 13.23 -6.50
N ASP A 141 -23.49 14.05 -7.42
CA ASP A 141 -22.79 13.63 -8.63
C ASP A 141 -21.41 13.09 -8.27
N LEU A 142 -20.69 13.80 -7.40
CA LEU A 142 -19.42 13.32 -6.82
C LEU A 142 -19.58 11.99 -6.06
N ALA A 143 -20.71 11.76 -5.39
CA ALA A 143 -20.97 10.49 -4.69
C ALA A 143 -21.20 9.33 -5.67
N VAL A 144 -21.84 9.60 -6.81
CA VAL A 144 -21.98 8.61 -7.91
C VAL A 144 -20.63 8.31 -8.51
N ASP A 145 -19.86 9.33 -8.87
CA ASP A 145 -18.52 9.16 -9.45
C ASP A 145 -17.59 8.42 -8.50
N ALA A 146 -17.68 8.67 -7.19
CA ALA A 146 -16.90 7.99 -6.17
C ALA A 146 -17.20 6.48 -6.06
N ALA A 147 -18.32 5.99 -6.59
CA ALA A 147 -18.55 4.55 -6.68
C ALA A 147 -17.65 3.89 -7.75
N PHE A 148 -17.24 4.64 -8.76
CA PHE A 148 -16.47 4.15 -9.90
C PHE A 148 -15.00 4.56 -9.87
N ALA A 149 -14.68 5.76 -9.39
CA ALA A 149 -13.32 6.27 -9.33
C ALA A 149 -13.12 7.21 -8.14
N THR A 150 -11.88 7.60 -7.90
CA THR A 150 -11.58 8.63 -6.90
C THR A 150 -12.10 9.99 -7.37
N VAL A 151 -12.65 10.76 -6.45
CA VAL A 151 -13.10 12.13 -6.65
C VAL A 151 -12.13 13.12 -6.00
N ARG A 152 -12.13 14.37 -6.48
CA ARG A 152 -11.15 15.38 -6.05
C ARG A 152 -11.06 15.58 -4.54
N PRO A 153 -12.16 15.71 -3.77
CA PRO A 153 -12.06 15.86 -2.31
C PRO A 153 -11.36 14.68 -1.61
N ALA A 154 -11.45 13.48 -2.19
CA ALA A 154 -10.88 12.23 -1.67
C ALA A 154 -9.78 11.66 -2.58
N TYR A 155 -9.06 12.50 -3.33
CA TYR A 155 -8.14 12.07 -4.38
C TYR A 155 -7.08 11.08 -3.90
N HIS A 156 -6.60 11.19 -2.68
CA HIS A 156 -5.59 10.28 -2.11
C HIS A 156 -6.08 8.83 -2.01
N LEU A 157 -7.40 8.58 -2.02
CA LEU A 157 -7.96 7.22 -1.98
C LEU A 157 -7.74 6.44 -3.29
N TRP A 158 -7.21 7.06 -4.37
CA TRP A 158 -6.93 6.38 -5.64
C TRP A 158 -6.14 5.07 -5.45
N TYR A 159 -5.24 5.05 -4.48
CA TYR A 159 -4.46 3.86 -4.16
C TYR A 159 -5.35 2.67 -3.78
N LEU A 160 -6.47 2.89 -3.08
CA LEU A 160 -7.36 1.82 -2.65
C LEU A 160 -8.14 1.23 -3.83
N TYR A 161 -8.50 2.06 -4.82
CA TYR A 161 -9.11 1.60 -6.07
C TYR A 161 -8.17 0.68 -6.87
N ALA A 162 -6.86 0.91 -6.80
CA ALA A 162 -5.86 0.02 -7.39
C ALA A 162 -5.53 -1.18 -6.48
N TYR A 163 -5.45 -0.98 -5.16
CA TYR A 163 -5.08 -2.00 -4.19
C TYR A 163 -6.08 -3.17 -4.14
N VAL A 164 -7.37 -2.86 -4.16
CA VAL A 164 -8.43 -3.89 -4.04
C VAL A 164 -8.36 -4.88 -5.21
N PRO A 165 -8.38 -4.47 -6.49
CA PRO A 165 -8.25 -5.40 -7.62
C PRO A 165 -6.94 -6.20 -7.58
N VAL A 166 -5.80 -5.59 -7.21
CA VAL A 166 -4.51 -6.32 -7.07
C VAL A 166 -4.63 -7.44 -6.05
N VAL A 167 -5.15 -7.14 -4.84
CA VAL A 167 -5.27 -8.16 -3.77
C VAL A 167 -6.28 -9.23 -4.13
N LEU A 168 -7.37 -8.89 -4.81
CA LEU A 168 -8.36 -9.86 -5.29
C LEU A 168 -7.75 -10.79 -6.35
N LEU A 169 -6.99 -10.24 -7.31
CA LEU A 169 -6.32 -11.04 -8.34
C LEU A 169 -5.28 -11.99 -7.73
N LEU A 170 -4.40 -11.48 -6.86
CA LEU A 170 -3.40 -12.32 -6.18
C LEU A 170 -4.07 -13.39 -5.31
N GLY A 171 -5.15 -13.03 -4.61
CA GLY A 171 -5.93 -13.96 -3.80
C GLY A 171 -6.63 -15.01 -4.65
N PHE A 172 -7.15 -14.65 -5.82
CA PHE A 172 -7.72 -15.58 -6.79
C PHE A 172 -6.70 -16.61 -7.24
N VAL A 173 -5.51 -16.18 -7.64
CA VAL A 173 -4.42 -17.08 -8.04
C VAL A 173 -4.02 -18.02 -6.90
N VAL A 174 -3.91 -17.54 -5.66
CA VAL A 174 -3.60 -18.38 -4.48
C VAL A 174 -4.67 -19.44 -4.25
N LEU A 175 -5.95 -19.05 -4.29
CA LEU A 175 -7.06 -19.97 -4.08
C LEU A 175 -7.17 -21.01 -5.20
N LEU A 176 -6.97 -20.57 -6.46
CA LEU A 176 -6.99 -21.47 -7.62
C LEU A 176 -5.86 -22.51 -7.54
N ARG A 177 -4.64 -22.10 -7.18
CA ARG A 177 -3.50 -23.03 -6.96
C ARG A 177 -3.73 -24.00 -5.81
N ALA A 178 -4.54 -23.60 -4.81
CA ALA A 178 -4.97 -24.49 -3.72
C ALA A 178 -6.16 -25.38 -4.08
N GLY A 179 -6.51 -25.52 -5.37
CA GLY A 179 -7.62 -26.35 -5.87
C GLY A 179 -9.02 -25.78 -5.57
N ARG A 180 -9.10 -24.52 -5.12
CA ARG A 180 -10.38 -23.85 -4.89
C ARG A 180 -10.91 -23.22 -6.18
N ARG A 181 -12.24 -23.10 -6.30
CA ARG A 181 -12.90 -22.48 -7.46
C ARG A 181 -13.79 -21.32 -7.00
N PRO A 182 -13.22 -20.15 -6.68
CA PRO A 182 -14.00 -19.01 -6.18
C PRO A 182 -14.65 -18.27 -7.35
N TRP A 183 -15.75 -18.83 -7.92
CA TRP A 183 -16.45 -18.28 -9.08
C TRP A 183 -16.88 -16.82 -8.91
N TRP A 184 -17.39 -16.45 -7.72
CA TRP A 184 -17.77 -15.08 -7.41
C TRP A 184 -16.61 -14.10 -7.58
N LEU A 185 -15.39 -14.51 -7.21
CA LEU A 185 -14.19 -13.68 -7.32
C LEU A 185 -13.77 -13.53 -8.79
N GLY A 186 -13.90 -14.59 -9.59
CA GLY A 186 -13.72 -14.52 -11.04
C GLY A 186 -14.71 -13.53 -11.67
N ALA A 187 -15.99 -13.57 -11.27
CA ALA A 187 -17.01 -12.63 -11.75
C ALA A 187 -16.69 -11.17 -11.36
N VAL A 188 -16.23 -10.92 -10.12
CA VAL A 188 -15.81 -9.57 -9.69
C VAL A 188 -14.62 -9.06 -10.51
N LEU A 189 -13.61 -9.89 -10.72
CA LEU A 189 -12.44 -9.53 -11.53
C LEU A 189 -12.82 -9.27 -13.00
N LEU A 190 -13.74 -10.06 -13.54
CA LEU A 190 -14.29 -9.84 -14.88
C LEU A 190 -15.07 -8.51 -14.93
N GLY A 191 -15.85 -8.20 -13.89
CA GLY A 191 -16.54 -6.92 -13.75
C GLY A 191 -15.58 -5.73 -13.76
N PHE A 192 -14.43 -5.83 -13.09
CA PHE A 192 -13.40 -4.78 -13.16
C PHE A 192 -12.77 -4.66 -14.56
N ALA A 193 -12.58 -5.78 -15.27
CA ALA A 193 -12.02 -5.76 -16.61
C ALA A 193 -12.98 -5.20 -17.66
N LEU A 194 -14.26 -5.53 -17.58
CA LEU A 194 -15.29 -5.12 -18.54
C LEU A 194 -15.96 -3.78 -18.16
N GLY A 195 -15.86 -3.37 -16.89
CA GLY A 195 -16.52 -2.18 -16.36
C GLY A 195 -16.33 -0.92 -17.19
N PRO A 196 -15.09 -0.55 -17.60
CA PRO A 196 -14.85 0.64 -18.42
C PRO A 196 -15.64 0.63 -19.73
N GLY A 197 -15.63 -0.49 -20.45
CA GLY A 197 -16.36 -0.64 -21.71
C GLY A 197 -17.87 -0.57 -21.51
N LEU A 198 -18.38 -1.31 -20.52
CA LEU A 198 -19.81 -1.34 -20.23
C LEU A 198 -20.37 0.04 -19.84
N LEU A 199 -19.63 0.79 -19.03
CA LEU A 199 -20.01 2.15 -18.65
C LEU A 199 -19.97 3.10 -19.84
N ALA A 200 -18.95 3.00 -20.69
CA ALA A 200 -18.85 3.81 -21.90
C ALA A 200 -20.00 3.52 -22.89
N ASP A 201 -20.35 2.25 -23.06
CA ASP A 201 -21.46 1.85 -23.93
C ASP A 201 -22.82 2.31 -23.35
N ALA A 202 -23.04 2.14 -22.06
CA ALA A 202 -24.25 2.60 -21.38
C ALA A 202 -24.37 4.13 -21.44
N GLY A 203 -23.30 4.87 -21.22
CA GLY A 203 -23.26 6.33 -21.32
C GLY A 203 -23.65 6.82 -22.72
N ARG A 204 -23.05 6.21 -23.77
CA ARG A 204 -23.40 6.51 -25.16
C ARG A 204 -24.87 6.22 -25.48
N ALA A 205 -25.36 5.07 -25.03
CA ALA A 205 -26.75 4.67 -25.29
C ALA A 205 -27.76 5.56 -24.56
N ALA A 206 -27.45 6.03 -23.35
CA ALA A 206 -28.33 6.85 -22.53
C ALA A 206 -28.12 8.36 -22.68
N GLY A 207 -27.12 8.81 -23.43
CA GLY A 207 -26.81 10.23 -23.62
C GLY A 207 -26.27 10.94 -22.37
N TRP A 208 -25.63 10.21 -21.44
CA TRP A 208 -25.06 10.77 -20.22
C TRP A 208 -23.51 10.82 -20.27
N ALA A 209 -22.92 11.69 -19.43
CA ALA A 209 -21.49 11.71 -19.26
C ALA A 209 -21.02 10.41 -18.56
N THR A 210 -20.08 9.71 -19.18
CA THR A 210 -19.56 8.45 -18.61
C THR A 210 -18.64 8.75 -17.43
N PRO A 211 -18.89 8.22 -16.22
CA PRO A 211 -18.00 8.38 -15.10
C PRO A 211 -16.64 7.72 -15.36
N SER A 212 -15.58 8.29 -14.81
CA SER A 212 -14.26 7.67 -14.83
C SER A 212 -14.27 6.32 -14.12
N PHE A 213 -13.50 5.34 -14.61
CA PHE A 213 -13.40 4.04 -13.97
C PHE A 213 -12.01 3.84 -13.37
N GLY A 214 -11.93 3.92 -12.05
CA GLY A 214 -10.67 3.83 -11.29
C GLY A 214 -10.38 2.45 -10.69
N TRP A 215 -11.35 1.50 -10.73
CA TRP A 215 -11.14 0.14 -10.24
C TRP A 215 -10.23 -0.65 -11.18
N GLY A 216 -8.93 -0.42 -11.04
CA GLY A 216 -7.93 -1.05 -11.89
C GLY A 216 -6.53 -0.79 -11.36
N PHE A 217 -5.56 -1.40 -11.99
CA PHE A 217 -4.17 -1.27 -11.60
C PHE A 217 -3.24 -1.30 -12.81
N GLY A 218 -2.15 -0.54 -12.72
CA GLY A 218 -1.05 -0.65 -13.69
C GLY A 218 -0.23 -1.92 -13.46
N VAL A 219 0.41 -2.43 -14.49
CA VAL A 219 1.30 -3.61 -14.43
C VAL A 219 2.37 -3.46 -13.33
N TYR A 220 2.85 -2.25 -13.10
CA TYR A 220 3.83 -1.95 -12.05
C TYR A 220 3.37 -2.40 -10.66
N SER A 221 2.08 -2.30 -10.34
CA SER A 221 1.52 -2.71 -9.04
C SER A 221 1.69 -4.21 -8.81
N LEU A 222 1.52 -5.03 -9.86
CA LEU A 222 1.76 -6.48 -9.81
C LEU A 222 3.24 -6.79 -9.69
N VAL A 223 4.10 -6.05 -10.41
CA VAL A 223 5.55 -6.22 -10.36
C VAL A 223 6.08 -5.93 -8.94
N TYR A 224 5.63 -4.82 -8.32
CA TYR A 224 5.98 -4.54 -6.92
C TYR A 224 5.41 -5.58 -5.96
N ALA A 225 4.20 -6.06 -6.18
CA ALA A 225 3.61 -7.11 -5.34
C ALA A 225 4.40 -8.43 -5.45
N ALA A 226 4.76 -8.86 -6.65
CA ALA A 226 5.58 -10.04 -6.88
C ALA A 226 7.00 -9.86 -6.32
N GLY A 227 7.64 -8.73 -6.61
CA GLY A 227 8.95 -8.37 -6.07
C GLY A 227 8.97 -8.35 -4.54
N GLY A 228 7.94 -7.79 -3.93
CA GLY A 228 7.77 -7.80 -2.47
C GLY A 228 7.62 -9.21 -1.91
N ALA A 229 6.82 -10.07 -2.55
CA ALA A 229 6.68 -11.47 -2.15
C ALA A 229 8.02 -12.21 -2.18
N LEU A 230 8.83 -11.97 -3.21
CA LEU A 230 10.17 -12.55 -3.33
C LEU A 230 11.13 -11.97 -2.29
N LEU A 231 11.31 -10.66 -2.25
CA LEU A 231 12.32 -9.99 -1.41
C LEU A 231 12.06 -10.18 0.08
N PHE A 232 10.79 -10.10 0.55
CA PHE A 232 10.46 -10.40 1.94
C PHE A 232 10.60 -11.88 2.31
N SER A 233 10.57 -12.79 1.32
CA SER A 233 10.71 -14.23 1.51
C SER A 233 12.16 -14.70 1.46
N LEU A 234 13.06 -13.90 0.88
CA LEU A 234 14.50 -14.23 0.87
C LEU A 234 14.98 -14.45 2.30
N SER A 235 15.67 -15.60 2.51
CA SER A 235 16.40 -15.82 3.76
C SER A 235 17.53 -14.81 3.82
N PRO A 236 17.58 -13.92 4.80
CA PRO A 236 18.65 -12.97 4.83
C PRO A 236 19.94 -13.73 5.21
N ARG A 237 20.87 -13.86 4.31
CA ARG A 237 22.27 -13.74 4.71
C ARG A 237 22.32 -12.37 5.36
N ARG A 238 22.62 -12.33 6.66
CA ARG A 238 22.59 -11.10 7.47
C ARG A 238 23.33 -10.02 6.71
N SER A 239 22.58 -9.07 6.13
CA SER A 239 23.19 -7.86 5.60
C SER A 239 23.84 -7.19 6.82
N GLY A 240 25.15 -7.28 6.92
CA GLY A 240 25.90 -6.60 7.96
C GLY A 240 25.67 -5.09 7.89
N PRO A 241 26.18 -4.32 8.85
CA PRO A 241 26.01 -2.85 8.85
C PRO A 241 26.41 -2.22 7.51
N GLY A 242 27.48 -2.69 6.87
CA GLY A 242 27.95 -2.21 5.56
C GLY A 242 26.93 -2.42 4.43
N GLY A 243 26.28 -3.58 4.38
CA GLY A 243 25.27 -3.83 3.35
C GLY A 243 24.03 -2.93 3.52
N ARG A 244 23.64 -2.61 4.75
CA ARG A 244 22.54 -1.67 5.02
C ARG A 244 22.92 -0.24 4.67
N ALA A 245 24.15 0.17 4.96
CA ALA A 245 24.68 1.47 4.59
C ALA A 245 24.70 1.64 3.06
N LEU A 246 25.13 0.61 2.33
CA LEU A 246 25.06 0.60 0.87
C LEU A 246 23.63 0.83 0.36
N TRP A 247 22.66 0.07 0.87
CA TRP A 247 21.25 0.22 0.43
C TRP A 247 20.66 1.58 0.86
N ALA A 248 21.06 2.13 2.00
CA ALA A 248 20.69 3.49 2.39
C ALA A 248 21.28 4.52 1.43
N ALA A 249 22.55 4.38 1.04
CA ALA A 249 23.19 5.25 0.04
C ALA A 249 22.48 5.17 -1.32
N VAL A 250 22.14 3.95 -1.79
CA VAL A 250 21.37 3.76 -3.02
C VAL A 250 19.98 4.40 -2.92
N ALA A 251 19.30 4.28 -1.78
CA ALA A 251 18.01 4.93 -1.54
C ALA A 251 18.12 6.45 -1.61
N THR A 252 19.16 7.03 -0.99
CA THR A 252 19.42 8.48 -1.03
C THR A 252 19.72 8.96 -2.46
N ALA A 253 20.58 8.25 -3.18
CA ALA A 253 20.90 8.56 -4.57
C ALA A 253 19.65 8.47 -5.48
N ALA A 254 18.83 7.44 -5.30
CA ALA A 254 17.59 7.28 -6.05
C ALA A 254 16.58 8.38 -5.73
N ALA A 255 16.44 8.79 -4.45
CA ALA A 255 15.58 9.91 -4.05
C ALA A 255 16.07 11.24 -4.66
N ALA A 256 17.36 11.50 -4.67
CA ALA A 256 17.95 12.65 -5.35
C ALA A 256 17.67 12.60 -6.87
N GLY A 257 17.84 11.44 -7.50
CA GLY A 257 17.49 11.24 -8.91
C GLY A 257 15.99 11.48 -9.19
N VAL A 258 15.09 11.06 -8.28
CA VAL A 258 13.66 11.37 -8.37
C VAL A 258 13.43 12.88 -8.33
N LEU A 259 14.06 13.59 -7.40
CA LEU A 259 13.96 15.06 -7.31
C LEU A 259 14.43 15.74 -8.60
N VAL A 260 15.58 15.33 -9.13
CA VAL A 260 16.11 15.84 -10.40
C VAL A 260 15.12 15.58 -11.56
N TYR A 261 14.61 14.37 -11.66
CA TYR A 261 13.61 14.02 -12.67
C TYR A 261 12.37 14.91 -12.56
N GLN A 262 11.83 15.09 -11.35
CA GLN A 262 10.62 15.86 -11.12
C GLN A 262 10.78 17.35 -11.41
N THR A 263 11.98 17.88 -11.25
CA THR A 263 12.27 19.29 -11.48
C THR A 263 12.73 19.60 -12.91
N GLN A 264 13.31 18.62 -13.62
CA GLN A 264 13.91 18.85 -14.94
C GLN A 264 13.14 18.18 -16.09
N VAL A 265 12.38 17.09 -15.82
CA VAL A 265 11.74 16.29 -16.87
C VAL A 265 10.23 16.38 -16.78
N SER A 266 9.64 16.01 -15.66
CA SER A 266 8.20 15.99 -15.46
C SER A 266 7.86 16.05 -13.99
N TYR A 267 6.98 16.97 -13.59
CA TYR A 267 6.50 17.16 -12.23
C TYR A 267 6.05 15.85 -11.54
N VAL A 268 5.42 14.94 -12.29
CA VAL A 268 4.98 13.64 -11.76
C VAL A 268 5.85 12.54 -12.35
N ILE A 269 6.71 11.92 -11.51
CA ILE A 269 7.44 10.72 -11.91
C ILE A 269 6.49 9.49 -11.82
N PRO A 270 6.39 8.67 -12.87
CA PRO A 270 5.57 7.46 -12.83
C PRO A 270 6.06 6.45 -11.79
N ASN A 271 5.13 5.77 -11.10
CA ASN A 271 5.50 4.68 -10.18
C ASN A 271 6.25 3.51 -10.88
N ALA A 272 6.10 3.38 -12.20
CA ALA A 272 6.84 2.40 -13.01
C ALA A 272 8.28 2.83 -13.35
N HIS A 273 8.72 4.04 -12.96
CA HIS A 273 10.03 4.56 -13.30
C HIS A 273 11.15 3.84 -12.55
N LEU A 274 12.29 3.63 -13.22
CA LEU A 274 13.45 2.91 -12.65
C LEU A 274 13.95 3.51 -11.33
N LEU A 275 14.01 4.86 -11.23
CA LEU A 275 14.44 5.55 -10.01
C LEU A 275 13.51 5.24 -8.83
N VAL A 276 12.18 5.20 -9.07
CA VAL A 276 11.20 4.84 -8.04
C VAL A 276 11.32 3.37 -7.64
N ALA A 277 11.58 2.49 -8.61
CA ALA A 277 11.81 1.07 -8.34
C ALA A 277 13.11 0.85 -7.55
N ALA A 278 14.19 1.52 -7.93
CA ALA A 278 15.47 1.48 -7.22
C ALA A 278 15.33 2.02 -5.79
N PHE A 279 14.63 3.15 -5.61
CA PHE A 279 14.36 3.74 -4.30
C PHE A 279 13.57 2.77 -3.41
N THR A 280 12.47 2.23 -3.92
CA THR A 280 11.62 1.28 -3.20
C THR A 280 12.38 0.02 -2.82
N GLY A 281 13.11 -0.59 -3.77
CA GLY A 281 13.91 -1.79 -3.53
C GLY A 281 15.04 -1.56 -2.51
N ALA A 282 15.72 -0.42 -2.59
CA ALA A 282 16.78 -0.05 -1.68
C ALA A 282 16.26 0.16 -0.25
N VAL A 283 15.16 0.89 -0.06
CA VAL A 283 14.51 1.05 1.26
C VAL A 283 14.07 -0.30 1.82
N LEU A 284 13.48 -1.17 0.98
CA LEU A 284 13.07 -2.51 1.40
C LEU A 284 14.27 -3.33 1.87
N LEU A 285 15.37 -3.36 1.11
CA LEU A 285 16.57 -4.14 1.43
C LEU A 285 17.32 -3.57 2.65
N ALA A 286 17.32 -2.24 2.83
CA ALA A 286 17.90 -1.62 4.01
C ALA A 286 17.15 -2.00 5.30
N LEU A 287 15.82 -2.10 5.25
CA LEU A 287 14.97 -2.28 6.42
C LEU A 287 14.52 -3.72 6.66
N THR A 288 14.53 -4.58 5.64
CA THR A 288 14.11 -5.98 5.82
C THR A 288 14.95 -6.67 6.88
N ARG A 289 14.30 -7.44 7.77
CA ARG A 289 14.93 -8.15 8.88
C ARG A 289 15.66 -7.26 9.89
N VAL A 290 15.39 -5.96 9.93
CA VAL A 290 15.85 -5.10 11.04
C VAL A 290 15.30 -5.66 12.36
N ARG A 291 16.17 -5.79 13.35
CA ARG A 291 15.75 -6.24 14.69
C ARG A 291 15.12 -5.08 15.45
N VAL A 292 13.84 -5.24 15.78
CA VAL A 292 13.18 -4.32 16.71
C VAL A 292 13.43 -4.78 18.13
N PRO A 293 14.04 -3.95 19.01
CA PRO A 293 14.23 -4.28 20.41
C PRO A 293 12.91 -4.66 21.09
N GLU A 294 12.92 -5.61 22.01
CA GLU A 294 11.71 -6.16 22.61
C GLU A 294 10.80 -5.12 23.27
N ARG A 295 11.41 -4.15 23.96
CA ARG A 295 10.72 -3.02 24.59
C ARG A 295 9.88 -2.18 23.62
N TRP A 296 10.24 -2.14 22.32
CA TRP A 296 9.54 -1.35 21.30
C TRP A 296 8.51 -2.17 20.51
N ARG A 297 8.60 -3.50 20.50
CA ARG A 297 7.73 -4.38 19.71
C ARG A 297 6.24 -4.11 19.92
N PRO A 298 5.71 -3.95 21.15
CA PRO A 298 4.29 -3.67 21.35
C PRO A 298 3.86 -2.32 20.78
N ARG A 299 4.72 -1.29 20.90
CA ARG A 299 4.47 0.07 20.36
C ARG A 299 4.46 0.05 18.83
N VAL A 300 5.46 -0.54 18.20
CA VAL A 300 5.57 -0.69 16.74
C VAL A 300 4.35 -1.43 16.19
N LYS A 301 3.98 -2.56 16.78
CA LYS A 301 2.80 -3.34 16.37
C LYS A 301 1.50 -2.53 16.49
N ARG A 302 1.34 -1.79 17.58
CA ARG A 302 0.15 -0.94 17.81
C ARG A 302 0.08 0.18 16.80
N ALA A 303 1.16 0.93 16.59
CA ALA A 303 1.23 2.01 15.62
C ALA A 303 1.02 1.49 14.18
N ALA A 304 1.69 0.40 13.78
CA ALA A 304 1.49 -0.21 12.46
C ALA A 304 0.04 -0.69 12.25
N GLY A 305 -0.65 -1.09 13.33
CA GLY A 305 -2.09 -1.40 13.30
C GLY A 305 -2.96 -0.18 13.03
N ALA A 306 -2.51 1.03 13.36
CA ALA A 306 -3.21 2.29 13.15
C ALA A 306 -2.88 2.97 11.79
N ALA A 307 -1.87 2.47 11.07
CA ALA A 307 -1.37 3.12 9.85
C ALA A 307 -2.44 3.29 8.76
N PHE A 308 -3.38 2.35 8.63
CA PHE A 308 -4.46 2.46 7.66
C PHE A 308 -5.45 3.57 8.03
N GLY A 309 -5.85 3.66 9.30
CA GLY A 309 -6.70 4.75 9.76
C GLY A 309 -6.00 6.11 9.63
N ALA A 310 -4.72 6.20 9.99
CA ALA A 310 -3.93 7.41 9.80
C ALA A 310 -3.86 7.82 8.31
N TYR A 311 -3.70 6.85 7.40
CA TYR A 311 -3.77 7.08 5.96
C TYR A 311 -5.13 7.66 5.53
N LEU A 312 -6.23 7.23 6.12
CA LEU A 312 -7.56 7.68 5.72
C LEU A 312 -7.84 9.15 6.12
N VAL A 313 -7.32 9.60 7.26
CA VAL A 313 -7.61 10.95 7.81
C VAL A 313 -6.56 12.01 7.47
N HIS A 314 -5.33 11.62 7.13
CA HIS A 314 -4.19 12.54 7.08
C HIS A 314 -4.37 13.76 6.18
N LEU A 315 -5.04 13.61 5.02
CA LEU A 315 -5.22 14.71 4.08
C LEU A 315 -6.05 15.85 4.70
N MET A 316 -7.14 15.51 5.42
CA MET A 316 -7.95 16.48 6.14
C MET A 316 -7.11 17.22 7.20
N VAL A 317 -6.27 16.50 7.94
CA VAL A 317 -5.37 17.07 8.95
C VAL A 317 -4.33 17.99 8.30
N ILE A 318 -3.71 17.55 7.20
CA ILE A 318 -2.74 18.38 6.46
C ILE A 318 -3.39 19.66 5.97
N GLN A 319 -4.54 19.58 5.32
CA GLN A 319 -5.26 20.75 4.81
C GLN A 319 -5.60 21.75 5.92
N ALA A 320 -6.11 21.23 7.04
CA ALA A 320 -6.46 22.10 8.18
C ALA A 320 -5.23 22.82 8.80
N LEU A 321 -4.06 22.16 8.77
CA LEU A 321 -2.82 22.76 9.31
C LEU A 321 -2.09 23.65 8.29
N ALA A 322 -2.13 23.29 7.00
CA ALA A 322 -1.38 23.96 5.96
C ALA A 322 -2.05 25.26 5.48
N GLU A 323 -3.37 25.24 5.31
CA GLU A 323 -4.12 26.35 4.74
C GLU A 323 -3.88 27.73 5.41
N PRO A 324 -3.81 27.84 6.75
CA PRO A 324 -3.61 29.13 7.38
C PRO A 324 -2.17 29.65 7.35
N VAL A 325 -1.18 28.82 7.00
CA VAL A 325 0.24 29.15 7.20
C VAL A 325 1.14 28.96 5.97
N VAL A 326 0.71 28.18 4.97
CA VAL A 326 1.53 27.95 3.78
C VAL A 326 1.35 29.10 2.79
N SER A 327 2.47 29.77 2.49
CA SER A 327 2.53 30.89 1.53
C SER A 327 3.55 30.64 0.45
N ALA A 328 3.31 31.20 -0.75
CA ALA A 328 4.27 31.21 -1.85
C ALA A 328 5.54 32.00 -1.52
N ASP A 329 5.42 33.03 -0.69
CA ASP A 329 6.49 33.96 -0.35
C ASP A 329 7.33 33.52 0.85
N ALA A 330 7.08 32.31 1.39
CA ALA A 330 7.82 31.79 2.53
C ALA A 330 9.33 31.73 2.26
N GLY A 331 10.13 32.26 3.20
CA GLY A 331 11.58 32.16 3.13
C GLY A 331 12.09 30.72 3.27
N ALA A 332 13.35 30.46 2.91
CA ALA A 332 13.89 29.09 2.88
C ALA A 332 13.82 28.38 4.26
N ALA A 333 14.22 29.05 5.31
CA ALA A 333 14.17 28.49 6.67
C ALA A 333 12.72 28.26 7.13
N GLU A 334 11.82 29.17 6.81
CA GLU A 334 10.41 29.09 7.12
C GLU A 334 9.74 27.93 6.36
N ALA A 335 9.94 27.82 5.04
CA ALA A 335 9.39 26.75 4.21
C ALA A 335 9.81 25.37 4.72
N VAL A 336 11.09 25.18 5.08
CA VAL A 336 11.60 23.93 5.64
C VAL A 336 10.99 23.66 7.02
N ALA A 337 10.95 24.68 7.90
CA ALA A 337 10.40 24.54 9.24
C ALA A 337 8.89 24.22 9.22
N LEU A 338 8.12 24.92 8.38
CA LEU A 338 6.69 24.67 8.20
C LEU A 338 6.44 23.29 7.60
N THR A 339 7.18 22.87 6.55
CA THR A 339 7.06 21.52 5.98
C THR A 339 7.30 20.45 7.05
N ALA A 340 8.38 20.56 7.81
CA ALA A 340 8.70 19.62 8.86
C ALA A 340 7.67 19.65 10.01
N GLY A 341 7.23 20.84 10.43
CA GLY A 341 6.25 21.03 11.49
C GLY A 341 4.87 20.48 11.12
N ILE A 342 4.35 20.83 9.94
CA ILE A 342 3.06 20.33 9.45
C ILE A 342 3.10 18.81 9.27
N TRP A 343 4.17 18.27 8.67
CA TRP A 343 4.35 16.83 8.56
C TRP A 343 4.35 16.13 9.93
N ALA A 344 5.15 16.58 10.87
CA ALA A 344 5.24 15.99 12.20
C ALA A 344 3.91 16.07 12.96
N ALA A 345 3.24 17.22 12.93
CA ALA A 345 1.92 17.40 13.52
C ALA A 345 0.88 16.50 12.85
N SER A 346 0.88 16.41 11.51
CA SER A 346 -0.02 15.55 10.76
C SER A 346 0.19 14.07 11.08
N VAL A 347 1.43 13.62 11.22
CA VAL A 347 1.73 12.25 11.67
C VAL A 347 1.15 12.01 13.07
N VAL A 348 1.45 12.89 14.03
CA VAL A 348 0.98 12.72 15.41
C VAL A 348 -0.54 12.74 15.49
N LEU A 349 -1.20 13.70 14.87
CA LEU A 349 -2.65 13.85 14.92
C LEU A 349 -3.37 12.71 14.18
N SER A 350 -2.90 12.30 12.99
CA SER A 350 -3.51 11.22 12.22
C SER A 350 -3.37 9.86 12.92
N PHE A 351 -2.19 9.55 13.44
CA PHE A 351 -2.01 8.33 14.23
C PHE A 351 -2.73 8.38 15.57
N GLY A 352 -2.76 9.54 16.23
CA GLY A 352 -3.51 9.78 17.45
C GLY A 352 -5.01 9.54 17.26
N ALA A 353 -5.60 10.11 16.22
CA ALA A 353 -6.99 9.88 15.84
C ALA A 353 -7.24 8.40 15.57
N ALA A 354 -6.41 7.76 14.73
CA ALA A 354 -6.56 6.33 14.41
C ALA A 354 -6.47 5.43 15.65
N LEU A 355 -5.61 5.72 16.60
CA LEU A 355 -5.51 5.00 17.86
C LEU A 355 -6.71 5.26 18.77
N LEU A 356 -7.27 6.47 18.75
CA LEU A 356 -8.45 6.82 19.54
C LEU A 356 -9.67 6.04 19.09
N TRP A 357 -10.04 6.10 17.80
CA TRP A 357 -11.22 5.37 17.33
C TRP A 357 -11.05 3.84 17.38
N GLN A 358 -9.80 3.32 17.33
CA GLN A 358 -9.56 1.90 17.59
C GLN A 358 -9.90 1.53 19.04
N ARG A 359 -9.58 2.40 20.01
CA ARG A 359 -10.00 2.22 21.42
C ARG A 359 -11.50 2.29 21.60
N LEU A 360 -12.18 3.12 20.81
CA LEU A 360 -13.63 3.26 20.81
C LEU A 360 -14.37 2.16 20.05
N GLY A 361 -13.65 1.16 19.51
CA GLY A 361 -14.25 0.05 18.76
C GLY A 361 -14.66 0.38 17.33
N LEU A 362 -14.37 1.61 16.86
CA LEU A 362 -14.77 2.12 15.54
C LEU A 362 -13.85 1.67 14.39
N ARG A 363 -12.88 0.81 14.66
CA ARG A 363 -11.91 0.32 13.67
C ARG A 363 -12.53 -0.25 12.40
N ARG A 364 -13.72 -0.85 12.49
CA ARG A 364 -14.40 -1.44 11.33
C ARG A 364 -14.93 -0.39 10.35
N LEU A 365 -15.21 0.81 10.85
CA LEU A 365 -15.75 1.94 10.08
C LEU A 365 -14.67 2.93 9.67
N LEU A 366 -13.69 3.16 10.54
CA LEU A 366 -12.71 4.23 10.37
C LEU A 366 -11.27 3.73 10.07
N GLY A 367 -11.03 2.41 10.04
CA GLY A 367 -9.73 1.83 9.70
C GLY A 367 -8.80 1.44 10.85
#